data_f5b670032b855d5e6a6ce3f3b0f41849
#
_entry.id   f5b670032b855d5e6a6ce3f3b0f41849
#
_cell.length_a   1.000
_cell.length_b   1.000
_cell.length_c   1.000
_cell.angle_alpha   90.00
_cell.angle_beta   90.00
_cell.angle_gamma   90.00
#
_symmetry.space_group_name_H-M   'P 1'
#
loop_
_entity.id
_entity.type
_entity.pdbx_description
1 polymer ?
#
loop_
_entity_poly.entity_id
_entity_poly.type
_entity_poly.pdbx_seq_one_letter_code
_entity_poly.pdbx_strand_id
1 'polypeptide(L)'
;MNSTNNFRNSNSYRSGHGGGHGGGYGGGYGGGNGRGSGQDVRSGSGTGSGTGSGTGSGTGYSTGYGAGSSGGRPPRYKTPRNPERMNMLQEQYNQKYDYATMAEDLLEKDDIVCSPEVFEMECETFDDIGGEKGLKETLLQGIYAYGFETPARIQSLAIPQIISGREILAQSQSGTGKTGAFVISALELIDEKIKAPQAIILSPTCELAQQTYIVARSIGSFMKDVHFSYTVGGADRLANIKELGGTVGNKKMDDTSIAQIIIATPGRLKDLLAYNPELFDHIKLLIVDECDELLHGTFKEELKNIIGALPSEMKICLFSATLNTDVVALADIILQNPIKILIKKERITLNGIKQTFVKITHPDEKIAFLMDMLATLPIQQFIVYVNSKENARRLKEQLEKENYAVMTINSSNSKVERAEIIRNFKKGGAKCLISTDLLARGIDIQQLSLVINYDLPRADNIQAYIHRIGRTGRYGKRGLSINLITDYDKDIQNLISLTFKCPILPLKEDFIKDI
;
A
#
# COMPACT_ATOMS: atom_id res chain seq x y z
N MET A 1 15.82 50.57 36.24
CA MET A 1 15.24 51.65 35.45
C MET A 1 14.28 50.96 34.48
N ASN A 2 13.03 50.71 34.89
CA ASN A 2 11.79 51.47 34.61
C ASN A 2 11.64 51.78 33.13
N SER A 3 10.64 51.25 32.44
CA SER A 3 9.19 51.51 32.52
C SER A 3 8.45 50.49 31.64
N THR A 4 7.58 49.71 32.13
CA THR A 4 6.10 49.62 32.12
C THR A 4 5.37 50.59 31.18
N ASN A 5 4.52 50.04 30.31
CA ASN A 5 3.15 50.52 30.18
C ASN A 5 2.19 49.48 29.57
N ASN A 6 1.20 49.16 30.36
CA ASN A 6 -0.09 48.57 30.07
C ASN A 6 -0.97 49.50 29.22
N PHE A 7 -1.84 48.94 28.37
CA PHE A 7 -3.22 49.48 28.29
C PHE A 7 -4.23 48.35 27.99
N ARG A 8 -5.28 48.44 28.76
CA ARG A 8 -6.44 47.56 28.92
C ARG A 8 -7.57 47.87 27.92
N ASN A 9 -8.34 46.80 27.64
CA ASN A 9 -9.81 46.67 27.58
C ASN A 9 -10.68 47.77 26.94
N SER A 10 -11.61 47.34 26.09
CA SER A 10 -13.04 47.45 26.46
C SER A 10 -13.97 46.74 25.48
N ASN A 11 -14.90 46.00 26.09
CA ASN A 11 -16.14 45.43 25.58
C ASN A 11 -17.06 46.47 24.91
N SER A 12 -17.92 46.03 23.98
CA SER A 12 -19.37 46.20 24.19
C SER A 12 -20.23 45.45 23.16
N TYR A 13 -21.19 44.78 23.74
CA TYR A 13 -22.43 44.22 23.18
C TYR A 13 -23.19 45.17 22.26
N ARG A 14 -23.90 44.62 21.25
CA ARG A 14 -25.33 44.90 21.08
C ARG A 14 -26.00 43.87 20.14
N SER A 15 -27.03 43.30 20.71
CA SER A 15 -28.17 42.56 20.17
C SER A 15 -29.05 43.46 19.25
N GLY A 16 -29.73 42.84 18.30
CA GLY A 16 -30.82 43.45 17.53
C GLY A 16 -31.68 42.37 16.84
N HIS A 17 -32.88 42.27 17.33
CA HIS A 17 -34.01 41.42 16.89
C HIS A 17 -34.64 41.90 15.56
N GLY A 18 -35.41 40.97 14.97
CA GLY A 18 -36.57 41.16 14.08
C GLY A 18 -36.53 40.22 12.91
N GLY A 19 -37.35 39.18 12.77
CA GLY A 19 -38.80 39.16 12.66
C GLY A 19 -39.15 39.31 11.18
N GLY A 20 -39.78 38.43 10.47
CA GLY A 20 -40.82 37.50 10.60
C GLY A 20 -41.47 37.24 9.25
N HIS A 21 -42.36 36.22 9.19
CA HIS A 21 -43.41 35.94 8.15
C HIS A 21 -42.89 35.41 6.80
N GLY A 22 -43.45 34.34 6.18
CA GLY A 22 -44.68 33.58 6.45
C GLY A 22 -45.22 33.06 5.13
N GLY A 23 -45.93 31.91 5.16
CA GLY A 23 -46.78 31.44 4.08
C GLY A 23 -46.11 30.42 3.14
N GLY A 24 -46.59 29.20 2.88
CA GLY A 24 -47.89 28.60 3.18
C GLY A 24 -48.44 27.97 1.92
N TYR A 25 -49.06 26.80 2.09
CA TYR A 25 -49.93 26.07 1.12
C TYR A 25 -49.21 25.29 0.02
N GLY A 26 -49.50 24.01 -0.22
CA GLY A 26 -50.68 23.14 -0.14
C GLY A 26 -50.53 22.16 -1.29
N GLY A 27 -50.64 20.88 -1.11
CA GLY A 27 -51.86 20.14 -1.12
C GLY A 27 -52.01 19.34 -2.41
N GLY A 28 -52.40 18.05 -2.31
CA GLY A 28 -53.18 17.36 -3.32
C GLY A 28 -52.63 15.97 -3.71
N TYR A 29 -52.98 14.91 -3.10
CA TYR A 29 -53.97 13.84 -3.32
C TYR A 29 -54.11 13.27 -4.75
N GLY A 30 -54.05 11.91 -4.81
CA GLY A 30 -54.67 11.06 -5.82
C GLY A 30 -53.79 9.84 -6.06
N GLY A 31 -54.05 8.65 -5.71
CA GLY A 31 -55.29 7.89 -5.53
C GLY A 31 -55.55 7.10 -6.80
N GLY A 32 -55.31 5.76 -6.79
CA GLY A 32 -55.68 4.95 -7.94
C GLY A 32 -55.34 3.45 -7.73
N ASN A 33 -56.28 2.71 -7.19
CA ASN A 33 -56.35 1.25 -7.11
C ASN A 33 -56.49 0.57 -8.48
N GLY A 34 -55.94 -0.65 -8.59
CA GLY A 34 -56.30 -1.57 -9.69
C GLY A 34 -55.92 -3.01 -9.33
N ARG A 35 -56.89 -3.77 -8.91
CA ARG A 35 -56.88 -5.24 -8.61
C ARG A 35 -56.98 -6.05 -9.91
N GLY A 36 -56.47 -7.33 -9.83
CA GLY A 36 -56.81 -8.43 -10.74
C GLY A 36 -55.81 -9.55 -10.56
N SER A 37 -55.93 -10.49 -9.76
CA SER A 37 -56.54 -11.84 -9.61
C SER A 37 -56.45 -12.73 -10.83
N GLY A 38 -55.82 -13.93 -10.69
CA GLY A 38 -55.94 -15.03 -11.64
C GLY A 38 -54.98 -16.17 -11.31
N GLN A 39 -55.50 -17.18 -10.60
CA GLN A 39 -54.94 -18.51 -10.32
C GLN A 39 -54.90 -19.35 -11.62
N ASP A 40 -53.97 -20.36 -11.69
CA ASP A 40 -54.23 -21.81 -11.63
C ASP A 40 -52.96 -22.60 -12.01
N VAL A 41 -52.46 -23.40 -11.14
CA VAL A 41 -52.48 -24.85 -10.87
C VAL A 41 -52.40 -25.79 -12.06
N ARG A 42 -51.31 -26.64 -12.08
CA ARG A 42 -51.28 -28.13 -12.18
C ARG A 42 -49.89 -28.64 -12.47
N SER A 43 -49.21 -29.28 -11.57
CA SER A 43 -48.97 -30.74 -11.31
C SER A 43 -48.69 -31.62 -12.54
N GLY A 44 -47.53 -32.27 -12.55
CA GLY A 44 -47.19 -33.39 -13.41
C GLY A 44 -45.87 -34.05 -13.04
N SER A 45 -45.99 -35.11 -12.27
CA SER A 45 -44.93 -36.07 -11.90
C SER A 45 -44.59 -36.99 -13.07
N GLY A 46 -43.31 -37.33 -13.22
CA GLY A 46 -42.87 -38.37 -14.17
C GLY A 46 -41.48 -38.87 -13.86
N THR A 47 -41.40 -40.01 -13.24
CA THR A 47 -40.22 -40.85 -13.01
C THR A 47 -39.84 -41.59 -14.29
N GLY A 48 -38.55 -41.69 -14.59
CA GLY A 48 -38.04 -42.54 -15.67
C GLY A 48 -36.52 -42.72 -15.60
N SER A 49 -36.11 -43.88 -15.12
CA SER A 49 -34.74 -44.39 -15.14
C SER A 49 -34.37 -44.89 -16.54
N GLY A 50 -33.13 -44.66 -16.98
CA GLY A 50 -32.59 -45.25 -18.22
C GLY A 50 -31.10 -45.08 -18.35
N THR A 51 -30.38 -46.15 -18.17
CA THR A 51 -28.96 -46.37 -18.47
C THR A 51 -28.72 -46.43 -19.98
N GLY A 52 -27.66 -45.77 -20.48
CA GLY A 52 -27.24 -45.95 -21.87
C GLY A 52 -25.93 -45.26 -22.18
N SER A 53 -24.90 -46.05 -22.36
CA SER A 53 -23.58 -45.70 -22.89
C SER A 53 -23.64 -45.37 -24.39
N GLY A 54 -22.93 -44.36 -24.86
CA GLY A 54 -22.79 -44.08 -26.29
C GLY A 54 -21.82 -42.95 -26.59
N THR A 55 -20.71 -43.29 -27.19
CA THR A 55 -19.73 -42.45 -27.85
C THR A 55 -20.34 -41.76 -29.07
N GLY A 56 -20.06 -40.52 -29.33
CA GLY A 56 -20.44 -39.84 -30.58
C GLY A 56 -20.08 -38.37 -30.65
N SER A 57 -19.20 -38.08 -31.58
CA SER A 57 -18.76 -36.80 -32.08
C SER A 57 -19.92 -35.94 -32.66
N GLY A 58 -19.82 -34.62 -32.51
CA GLY A 58 -20.36 -33.75 -33.56
C GLY A 58 -21.34 -32.70 -33.18
N THR A 59 -20.99 -31.47 -33.59
CA THR A 59 -21.83 -30.38 -34.11
C THR A 59 -22.76 -29.61 -33.20
N GLY A 60 -22.51 -28.33 -33.27
CA GLY A 60 -23.16 -27.13 -32.81
C GLY A 60 -24.66 -27.08 -32.63
N TYR A 61 -25.06 -26.25 -31.67
CA TYR A 61 -26.33 -25.56 -31.69
C TYR A 61 -26.15 -24.08 -31.27
N SER A 62 -26.48 -23.20 -32.20
CA SER A 62 -26.69 -21.77 -31.98
C SER A 62 -28.03 -21.55 -31.30
N THR A 63 -28.06 -20.84 -30.19
CA THR A 63 -29.28 -20.13 -29.76
C THR A 63 -28.94 -18.67 -29.62
N GLY A 64 -29.51 -17.88 -30.55
CA GLY A 64 -29.40 -16.45 -30.58
C GLY A 64 -30.24 -15.80 -29.49
N TYR A 65 -29.63 -14.89 -28.73
CA TYR A 65 -30.31 -13.78 -28.10
C TYR A 65 -29.64 -12.50 -28.57
N GLY A 66 -30.38 -11.72 -29.38
CA GLY A 66 -29.97 -10.41 -29.83
C GLY A 66 -30.05 -9.41 -28.69
N ALA A 67 -28.91 -8.80 -28.35
CA ALA A 67 -28.84 -7.54 -27.64
C ALA A 67 -27.66 -6.76 -28.20
N GLY A 68 -27.89 -5.51 -28.60
CA GLY A 68 -26.99 -4.65 -29.32
C GLY A 68 -25.63 -4.53 -28.67
N SER A 69 -24.59 -4.96 -29.36
CA SER A 69 -23.22 -4.82 -28.97
C SER A 69 -22.57 -3.67 -29.70
N SER A 70 -22.20 -2.64 -28.96
CA SER A 70 -21.09 -1.78 -29.34
C SER A 70 -19.83 -2.65 -29.31
N GLY A 71 -19.39 -3.11 -30.47
CA GLY A 71 -18.29 -4.05 -30.63
C GLY A 71 -16.93 -3.43 -30.28
N GLY A 72 -16.53 -3.52 -29.03
CA GLY A 72 -15.13 -3.42 -28.64
C GLY A 72 -14.46 -4.75 -28.94
N ARG A 73 -13.49 -4.78 -29.85
CA ARG A 73 -12.63 -5.95 -30.04
C ARG A 73 -11.96 -6.33 -28.70
N PRO A 74 -11.88 -7.63 -28.34
CA PRO A 74 -11.12 -8.04 -27.16
C PRO A 74 -9.68 -7.53 -27.27
N PRO A 75 -9.06 -7.08 -26.16
CA PRO A 75 -7.70 -6.57 -26.18
C PRO A 75 -6.78 -7.63 -26.76
N ARG A 76 -6.19 -7.35 -27.91
CA ARG A 76 -5.09 -8.17 -28.43
C ARG A 76 -3.90 -7.89 -27.54
N TYR A 77 -3.54 -8.84 -26.68
CA TYR A 77 -2.23 -8.86 -26.05
C TYR A 77 -1.19 -8.82 -27.18
N LYS A 78 -0.58 -7.67 -27.39
CA LYS A 78 0.60 -7.59 -28.25
C LYS A 78 1.70 -8.38 -27.54
N THR A 79 2.48 -9.13 -28.32
CA THR A 79 3.72 -9.78 -27.86
C THR A 79 4.55 -8.78 -27.04
N PRO A 80 5.18 -9.22 -25.95
CA PRO A 80 6.05 -8.35 -25.16
C PRO A 80 7.03 -7.60 -26.05
N ARG A 81 7.24 -6.30 -25.79
CA ARG A 81 8.16 -5.45 -26.59
C ARG A 81 9.60 -5.96 -26.57
N ASN A 82 9.95 -6.75 -25.56
CA ASN A 82 11.26 -7.37 -25.44
C ASN A 82 11.11 -8.87 -25.07
N PRO A 83 10.89 -9.76 -26.07
CA PRO A 83 10.78 -11.20 -25.85
C PRO A 83 12.05 -11.82 -25.26
N GLU A 84 13.25 -11.31 -25.59
CA GLU A 84 14.52 -11.81 -25.08
C GLU A 84 14.65 -11.55 -23.58
N ARG A 85 14.29 -10.34 -23.12
CA ARG A 85 14.26 -10.02 -21.69
C ARG A 85 13.27 -10.91 -20.92
N MET A 86 12.12 -11.23 -21.52
CA MET A 86 11.14 -12.15 -20.91
C MET A 86 11.63 -13.59 -20.84
N ASN A 87 12.32 -14.08 -21.87
CA ASN A 87 12.89 -15.43 -21.86
C ASN A 87 14.05 -15.55 -20.85
N MET A 88 14.94 -14.55 -20.77
CA MET A 88 15.95 -14.46 -19.72
C MET A 88 15.32 -14.47 -18.31
N LEU A 89 14.23 -13.72 -18.12
CA LEU A 89 13.47 -13.72 -16.87
C LEU A 89 12.93 -15.10 -16.49
N GLN A 90 12.58 -15.92 -17.47
CA GLN A 90 12.05 -17.28 -17.25
C GLN A 90 13.15 -18.28 -16.92
N GLU A 91 14.28 -18.25 -17.65
CA GLU A 91 15.38 -19.21 -17.50
C GLU A 91 16.17 -19.01 -16.20
N GLN A 92 16.46 -17.77 -15.82
CA GLN A 92 17.21 -17.45 -14.61
C GLN A 92 16.40 -17.67 -13.33
N TYR A 93 15.07 -17.60 -13.40
CA TYR A 93 14.20 -17.78 -12.24
C TYR A 93 14.24 -19.20 -11.62
N ASN A 94 14.73 -20.19 -12.38
CA ASN A 94 14.82 -21.58 -11.94
C ASN A 94 16.15 -21.92 -11.23
N GLN A 95 17.09 -20.97 -11.12
CA GLN A 95 18.35 -21.17 -10.41
C GLN A 95 18.18 -20.85 -8.92
N LYS A 96 18.69 -21.73 -8.05
CA LYS A 96 18.75 -21.51 -6.59
C LYS A 96 19.82 -20.46 -6.28
N TYR A 97 19.38 -19.33 -5.69
CA TYR A 97 20.29 -18.28 -5.23
C TYR A 97 20.65 -18.49 -3.74
N ASP A 98 21.93 -18.39 -3.47
CA ASP A 98 22.45 -18.36 -2.11
C ASP A 98 22.67 -16.89 -1.69
N TYR A 99 21.99 -16.48 -0.63
CA TYR A 99 22.07 -15.11 -0.09
C TYR A 99 23.49 -14.73 0.39
N ALA A 100 24.33 -15.72 0.70
CA ALA A 100 25.71 -15.52 1.15
C ALA A 100 26.60 -14.93 0.04
N THR A 101 26.31 -15.21 -1.23
CA THR A 101 27.11 -14.72 -2.36
C THR A 101 26.89 -13.25 -2.72
N MET A 102 25.84 -12.61 -2.20
CA MET A 102 25.59 -11.18 -2.46
C MET A 102 26.42 -10.22 -1.60
N ALA A 103 27.11 -10.71 -0.57
CA ALA A 103 27.76 -9.86 0.43
C ALA A 103 29.24 -9.59 0.16
N GLU A 104 29.86 -10.25 -0.82
CA GLU A 104 31.33 -10.24 -0.95
C GLU A 104 31.91 -8.89 -1.39
N ASP A 105 31.11 -8.03 -2.07
CA ASP A 105 31.59 -6.73 -2.59
C ASP A 105 30.96 -5.51 -1.88
N LEU A 106 30.33 -5.68 -0.72
CA LEU A 106 29.62 -4.60 -0.04
C LEU A 106 30.39 -4.04 1.14
N LEU A 107 30.46 -2.71 1.24
CA LEU A 107 30.97 -1.99 2.40
C LEU A 107 29.92 -1.88 3.49
N GLU A 108 30.40 -1.94 4.73
CA GLU A 108 29.59 -1.83 5.92
C GLU A 108 29.89 -0.54 6.67
N LYS A 109 28.87 0.29 6.91
CA LYS A 109 28.96 1.50 7.72
C LYS A 109 27.72 1.58 8.61
N ASP A 110 27.93 1.57 9.92
CA ASP A 110 26.87 1.55 10.93
C ASP A 110 25.95 0.31 10.76
N ASP A 111 24.68 0.54 10.39
CA ASP A 111 23.64 -0.48 10.23
C ASP A 111 23.36 -0.83 8.77
N ILE A 112 24.09 -0.23 7.85
CA ILE A 112 23.87 -0.34 6.41
C ILE A 112 25.05 -1.06 5.77
N VAL A 113 24.68 -1.98 4.88
CA VAL A 113 25.60 -2.68 3.98
C VAL A 113 25.24 -2.24 2.59
N CYS A 114 26.14 -1.59 1.87
CA CYS A 114 25.85 -1.09 0.54
C CYS A 114 27.03 -1.14 -0.40
N SER A 115 26.76 -0.97 -1.67
CA SER A 115 27.78 -0.79 -2.69
C SER A 115 28.70 0.38 -2.32
N PRO A 116 30.03 0.28 -2.54
CA PRO A 116 31.01 1.28 -2.10
C PRO A 116 30.67 2.71 -2.56
N GLU A 117 30.20 2.85 -3.78
CA GLU A 117 29.88 4.13 -4.41
C GLU A 117 28.75 4.91 -3.72
N VAL A 118 27.95 4.22 -2.90
CA VAL A 118 26.83 4.85 -2.19
C VAL A 118 27.32 5.86 -1.17
N PHE A 119 28.39 5.54 -0.45
CA PHE A 119 28.95 6.42 0.58
C PHE A 119 29.68 7.64 0.00
N GLU A 120 30.17 7.55 -1.23
CA GLU A 120 30.82 8.67 -1.91
C GLU A 120 29.81 9.77 -2.28
N MET A 121 28.55 9.42 -2.46
CA MET A 121 27.47 10.34 -2.84
C MET A 121 26.50 10.63 -1.68
N GLU A 122 26.84 10.23 -0.45
CA GLU A 122 25.99 10.47 0.71
C GLU A 122 25.88 11.97 1.02
N CYS A 123 24.66 12.47 1.17
CA CYS A 123 24.38 13.90 1.42
C CYS A 123 23.81 14.12 2.81
N GLU A 124 24.22 15.20 3.49
CA GLU A 124 23.73 15.58 4.81
C GLU A 124 22.45 16.43 4.75
N THR A 125 22.30 17.23 3.71
CA THR A 125 21.13 18.09 3.48
C THR A 125 20.49 17.81 2.13
N PHE A 126 19.25 18.27 1.93
CA PHE A 126 18.59 18.17 0.62
C PHE A 126 19.22 19.10 -0.41
N ASP A 127 19.86 20.19 0.04
CA ASP A 127 20.54 21.16 -0.84
C ASP A 127 21.82 20.56 -1.44
N ASP A 128 22.45 19.58 -0.77
CA ASP A 128 23.67 18.91 -1.25
C ASP A 128 23.34 17.82 -2.29
N ILE A 129 22.09 17.39 -2.38
CA ILE A 129 21.68 16.34 -3.32
C ILE A 129 21.75 16.87 -4.76
N GLY A 130 22.43 16.14 -5.63
CA GLY A 130 22.65 16.52 -7.04
C GLY A 130 23.92 17.29 -7.30
N GLY A 131 24.79 17.45 -6.30
CA GLY A 131 26.10 18.12 -6.38
C GLY A 131 25.96 19.59 -6.80
N GLU A 132 26.85 20.07 -7.67
CA GLU A 132 26.85 21.47 -8.12
C GLU A 132 25.55 21.94 -8.78
N LYS A 133 24.79 21.04 -9.38
CA LYS A 133 23.51 21.35 -10.01
C LYS A 133 22.36 21.48 -9.00
N GLY A 134 22.45 20.79 -7.87
CA GLY A 134 21.37 20.69 -6.88
C GLY A 134 20.09 20.02 -7.41
N LEU A 135 19.10 19.92 -6.54
CA LEU A 135 17.72 19.57 -6.92
C LEU A 135 17.03 20.80 -7.52
N LYS A 136 15.97 20.58 -8.31
CA LYS A 136 15.11 21.65 -8.82
C LYS A 136 14.62 22.54 -7.68
N GLU A 137 14.71 23.85 -7.83
CA GLU A 137 14.31 24.80 -6.81
C GLU A 137 12.84 24.64 -6.35
N THR A 138 11.93 24.41 -7.31
CA THR A 138 10.52 24.15 -7.02
C THR A 138 10.31 22.83 -6.26
N LEU A 139 11.15 21.83 -6.48
CA LEU A 139 11.13 20.58 -5.73
C LEU A 139 11.65 20.78 -4.31
N LEU A 140 12.76 21.51 -4.12
CA LEU A 140 13.28 21.85 -2.77
C LEU A 140 12.24 22.62 -1.95
N GLN A 141 11.58 23.60 -2.55
CA GLN A 141 10.48 24.31 -1.88
C GLN A 141 9.37 23.35 -1.43
N GLY A 142 9.02 22.37 -2.25
CA GLY A 142 8.03 21.34 -1.92
C GLY A 142 8.48 20.40 -0.81
N ILE A 143 9.75 20.00 -0.79
CA ILE A 143 10.36 19.14 0.24
C ILE A 143 10.27 19.82 1.61
N TYR A 144 10.72 21.07 1.70
CA TYR A 144 10.69 21.83 2.96
C TYR A 144 9.27 22.19 3.40
N ALA A 145 8.38 22.56 2.46
CA ALA A 145 6.98 22.82 2.76
C ALA A 145 6.23 21.56 3.23
N TYR A 146 6.64 20.37 2.79
CA TYR A 146 6.12 19.10 3.29
C TYR A 146 6.55 18.79 4.73
N GLY A 147 7.58 19.48 5.23
CA GLY A 147 8.11 19.34 6.60
C GLY A 147 9.33 18.41 6.71
N PHE A 148 10.01 18.13 5.61
CA PHE A 148 11.31 17.47 5.66
C PHE A 148 12.40 18.56 5.89
N GLU A 149 13.13 18.46 6.98
CA GLU A 149 14.23 19.38 7.33
C GLU A 149 15.58 18.84 6.86
N THR A 150 15.82 17.56 7.13
CA THR A 150 17.03 16.84 6.71
C THR A 150 16.64 15.50 6.11
N PRO A 151 17.44 14.96 5.16
CA PRO A 151 17.14 13.67 4.58
C PRO A 151 17.29 12.55 5.61
N ALA A 152 16.30 11.67 5.68
CA ALA A 152 16.44 10.42 6.40
C ALA A 152 17.53 9.55 5.76
N ARG A 153 18.12 8.62 6.52
CA ARG A 153 19.25 7.80 6.06
C ARG A 153 19.03 7.15 4.69
N ILE A 154 17.85 6.56 4.47
CA ILE A 154 17.53 5.97 3.16
C ILE A 154 17.41 7.03 2.05
N GLN A 155 17.02 8.25 2.38
CA GLN A 155 16.92 9.36 1.42
C GLN A 155 18.30 9.87 1.04
N SER A 156 19.19 10.08 2.03
CA SER A 156 20.56 10.54 1.78
C SER A 156 21.38 9.56 0.92
N LEU A 157 21.09 8.28 0.98
CA LEU A 157 21.79 7.25 0.24
C LEU A 157 21.14 6.94 -1.12
N ALA A 158 19.81 6.88 -1.20
CA ALA A 158 19.12 6.40 -2.40
C ALA A 158 18.85 7.51 -3.42
N ILE A 159 18.49 8.73 -2.99
CA ILE A 159 18.16 9.81 -3.92
C ILE A 159 19.31 10.12 -4.88
N PRO A 160 20.57 10.34 -4.41
CA PRO A 160 21.68 10.64 -5.31
C PRO A 160 21.91 9.55 -6.36
N GLN A 161 21.75 8.30 -5.98
CA GLN A 161 21.94 7.17 -6.89
C GLN A 161 20.85 7.12 -7.97
N ILE A 162 19.57 7.30 -7.58
CA ILE A 162 18.46 7.27 -8.54
C ILE A 162 18.56 8.42 -9.54
N ILE A 163 18.81 9.64 -9.06
CA ILE A 163 18.91 10.80 -9.95
C ILE A 163 20.13 10.76 -10.87
N SER A 164 21.19 10.03 -10.50
CA SER A 164 22.34 9.75 -11.38
C SER A 164 22.04 8.65 -12.42
N GLY A 165 20.82 8.10 -12.45
CA GLY A 165 20.39 7.09 -13.42
C GLY A 165 20.78 5.66 -13.08
N ARG A 166 21.13 5.36 -11.82
CA ARG A 166 21.45 4.01 -11.36
C ARG A 166 20.17 3.24 -10.98
N GLU A 167 20.18 1.96 -11.21
CA GLU A 167 19.15 1.05 -10.69
C GLU A 167 19.47 0.69 -9.24
N ILE A 168 18.43 0.50 -8.41
CA ILE A 168 18.61 0.30 -6.97
C ILE A 168 17.83 -0.93 -6.48
N LEU A 169 18.47 -1.70 -5.59
CA LEU A 169 17.81 -2.61 -4.66
C LEU A 169 17.97 -2.04 -3.24
N ALA A 170 16.91 -1.45 -2.71
CA ALA A 170 16.91 -0.83 -1.39
C ALA A 170 16.08 -1.62 -0.38
N GLN A 171 16.72 -2.06 0.70
CA GLN A 171 16.02 -2.60 1.87
C GLN A 171 15.90 -1.51 2.93
N SER A 172 14.67 -1.24 3.34
CA SER A 172 14.43 -0.28 4.42
C SER A 172 13.11 -0.56 5.11
N GLN A 173 13.09 -0.43 6.41
CA GLN A 173 11.89 -0.66 7.24
C GLN A 173 10.75 0.31 6.90
N SER A 174 9.53 -0.06 7.25
CA SER A 174 8.38 0.86 7.14
C SER A 174 8.59 2.08 8.04
N GLY A 175 8.30 3.29 7.50
CA GLY A 175 8.43 4.54 8.26
C GLY A 175 9.83 5.15 8.33
N THR A 176 10.80 4.64 7.58
CA THR A 176 12.17 5.17 7.50
C THR A 176 12.36 6.26 6.45
N GLY A 177 11.32 6.59 5.67
CA GLY A 177 11.39 7.64 4.66
C GLY A 177 11.49 7.15 3.21
N LYS A 178 11.30 5.84 2.92
CA LYS A 178 11.32 5.28 1.54
C LYS A 178 10.47 6.06 0.56
N THR A 179 9.21 6.35 0.96
CA THR A 179 8.27 7.08 0.08
C THR A 179 8.82 8.45 -0.32
N GLY A 180 9.42 9.19 0.62
CA GLY A 180 10.11 10.44 0.33
C GLY A 180 11.28 10.22 -0.64
N ALA A 181 12.10 9.19 -0.42
CA ALA A 181 13.26 8.91 -1.28
C ALA A 181 12.84 8.74 -2.74
N PHE A 182 11.92 7.82 -3.04
CA PHE A 182 11.57 7.54 -4.41
C PHE A 182 10.65 8.60 -5.05
N VAL A 183 9.82 9.30 -4.28
CA VAL A 183 9.00 10.41 -4.78
C VAL A 183 9.88 11.59 -5.19
N ILE A 184 10.82 12.02 -4.34
CA ILE A 184 11.76 13.10 -4.64
C ILE A 184 12.57 12.75 -5.89
N SER A 185 13.09 11.52 -5.98
CA SER A 185 13.85 11.07 -7.14
C SER A 185 13.03 11.09 -8.43
N ALA A 186 11.77 10.63 -8.38
CA ALA A 186 10.87 10.66 -9.53
C ALA A 186 10.61 12.10 -9.99
N LEU A 187 10.30 13.01 -9.05
CA LEU A 187 10.03 14.43 -9.34
C LEU A 187 11.27 15.13 -9.92
N GLU A 188 12.46 14.83 -9.41
CA GLU A 188 13.70 15.39 -9.96
C GLU A 188 13.95 14.95 -11.40
N LEU A 189 13.69 13.68 -11.72
CA LEU A 189 13.94 13.12 -13.04
C LEU A 189 12.91 13.52 -14.12
N ILE A 190 11.73 14.05 -13.75
CA ILE A 190 10.71 14.46 -14.71
C ILE A 190 11.18 15.67 -15.52
N ASP A 191 11.02 15.62 -16.84
CA ASP A 191 11.07 16.80 -17.70
C ASP A 191 9.64 17.40 -17.80
N GLU A 192 9.46 18.57 -17.20
CA GLU A 192 8.16 19.25 -17.15
C GLU A 192 7.64 19.68 -18.53
N LYS A 193 8.53 19.78 -19.53
CA LYS A 193 8.19 20.14 -20.90
C LYS A 193 7.57 18.96 -21.67
N ILE A 194 7.87 17.75 -21.27
CA ILE A 194 7.33 16.54 -21.92
C ILE A 194 5.97 16.21 -21.32
N LYS A 195 4.91 16.43 -22.06
CA LYS A 195 3.54 16.13 -21.66
C LYS A 195 3.19 14.67 -22.00
N ALA A 196 3.83 13.76 -21.30
CA ALA A 196 3.62 12.31 -21.40
C ALA A 196 4.04 11.64 -20.08
N PRO A 197 3.54 10.44 -19.75
CA PRO A 197 3.99 9.65 -18.62
C PRO A 197 5.48 9.34 -18.70
N GLN A 198 6.25 9.64 -17.64
CA GLN A 198 7.71 9.47 -17.59
C GLN A 198 8.16 8.58 -16.44
N ALA A 199 7.40 8.52 -15.35
CA ALA A 199 7.71 7.67 -14.21
C ALA A 199 6.49 6.91 -13.73
N ILE A 200 6.70 5.67 -13.30
CA ILE A 200 5.69 4.82 -12.66
C ILE A 200 6.16 4.48 -11.26
N ILE A 201 5.28 4.66 -10.27
CA ILE A 201 5.45 4.16 -8.91
C ILE A 201 4.40 3.08 -8.68
N LEU A 202 4.85 1.84 -8.55
CA LEU A 202 4.00 0.65 -8.42
C LEU A 202 3.91 0.24 -6.96
N SER A 203 2.69 0.15 -6.45
CA SER A 203 2.39 -0.27 -5.07
C SER A 203 1.47 -1.48 -5.05
N PRO A 204 1.61 -2.43 -4.11
CA PRO A 204 0.80 -3.66 -4.07
C PRO A 204 -0.67 -3.40 -3.78
N THR A 205 -1.01 -2.36 -3.03
CA THR A 205 -2.38 -2.07 -2.60
C THR A 205 -2.82 -0.67 -3.00
N CYS A 206 -4.14 -0.49 -3.13
CA CYS A 206 -4.71 0.83 -3.46
C CYS A 206 -4.47 1.84 -2.34
N GLU A 207 -4.43 1.37 -1.11
CA GLU A 207 -4.23 2.19 0.07
C GLU A 207 -2.80 2.75 0.11
N LEU A 208 -1.79 1.92 -0.17
CA LEU A 208 -0.40 2.36 -0.28
C LEU A 208 -0.20 3.30 -1.47
N ALA A 209 -0.78 2.97 -2.63
CA ALA A 209 -0.77 3.83 -3.80
C ALA A 209 -1.41 5.20 -3.50
N GLN A 210 -2.51 5.24 -2.74
CA GLN A 210 -3.15 6.50 -2.33
C GLN A 210 -2.25 7.34 -1.43
N GLN A 211 -1.55 6.73 -0.49
CA GLN A 211 -0.60 7.44 0.37
C GLN A 211 0.55 8.02 -0.43
N THR A 212 1.14 7.21 -1.31
CA THR A 212 2.20 7.65 -2.22
C THR A 212 1.72 8.80 -3.11
N TYR A 213 0.49 8.73 -3.62
CA TYR A 213 -0.11 9.80 -4.43
C TYR A 213 -0.25 11.11 -3.65
N ILE A 214 -0.70 11.04 -2.39
CA ILE A 214 -0.82 12.23 -1.52
C ILE A 214 0.56 12.83 -1.26
N VAL A 215 1.56 12.01 -0.93
CA VAL A 215 2.95 12.45 -0.69
C VAL A 215 3.53 13.09 -1.94
N ALA A 216 3.37 12.45 -3.10
CA ALA A 216 3.89 12.95 -4.37
C ALA A 216 3.28 14.31 -4.74
N ARG A 217 1.97 14.48 -4.60
CA ARG A 217 1.31 15.77 -4.82
C ARG A 217 1.71 16.85 -3.82
N SER A 218 1.95 16.47 -2.57
CA SER A 218 2.35 17.43 -1.54
C SER A 218 3.76 17.93 -1.77
N ILE A 219 4.72 17.03 -2.04
CA ILE A 219 6.11 17.39 -2.35
C ILE A 219 6.20 18.11 -3.70
N GLY A 220 5.43 17.69 -4.71
CA GLY A 220 5.39 18.32 -6.04
C GLY A 220 4.52 19.58 -6.12
N SER A 221 4.01 20.11 -5.00
CA SER A 221 3.00 21.20 -5.01
C SER A 221 3.47 22.51 -5.63
N PHE A 222 4.77 22.77 -5.66
CA PHE A 222 5.36 23.95 -6.29
C PHE A 222 5.75 23.72 -7.76
N MET A 223 5.73 22.47 -8.25
CA MET A 223 5.99 22.09 -9.63
C MET A 223 4.69 22.16 -10.45
N LYS A 224 4.32 23.36 -10.91
CA LYS A 224 2.99 23.66 -11.48
C LYS A 224 2.65 22.87 -12.74
N ASP A 225 3.66 22.49 -13.52
CA ASP A 225 3.52 21.79 -14.80
C ASP A 225 3.62 20.26 -14.67
N VAL A 226 3.78 19.74 -13.45
CA VAL A 226 3.81 18.30 -13.15
C VAL A 226 2.45 17.82 -12.67
N HIS A 227 1.90 16.83 -13.37
CA HIS A 227 0.63 16.22 -13.07
C HIS A 227 0.80 14.75 -12.68
N PHE A 228 -0.14 14.25 -11.90
CA PHE A 228 -0.11 12.92 -11.31
C PHE A 228 -1.37 12.14 -11.67
N SER A 229 -1.23 10.87 -12.04
CA SER A 229 -2.36 9.96 -12.19
C SER A 229 -2.41 8.94 -11.06
N TYR A 230 -3.60 8.74 -10.50
CA TYR A 230 -3.89 7.70 -9.53
C TYR A 230 -4.57 6.52 -10.23
N THR A 231 -3.77 5.54 -10.60
CA THR A 231 -4.11 4.45 -11.52
C THR A 231 -4.29 3.12 -10.77
N VAL A 232 -5.44 2.94 -10.12
CA VAL A 232 -5.72 1.76 -9.28
C VAL A 232 -6.99 1.04 -9.70
N GLY A 233 -7.09 -0.25 -9.38
CA GLY A 233 -8.29 -1.02 -9.66
C GLY A 233 -9.52 -0.42 -8.95
N GLY A 234 -10.66 -0.38 -9.62
CA GLY A 234 -11.91 0.23 -9.11
C GLY A 234 -12.05 1.72 -9.39
N ALA A 235 -11.00 2.43 -9.82
CA ALA A 235 -11.12 3.75 -10.42
C ALA A 235 -11.69 3.68 -11.84
N ASP A 236 -12.19 4.80 -12.36
CA ASP A 236 -12.65 4.85 -13.74
C ASP A 236 -11.47 4.69 -14.71
N ARG A 237 -11.52 3.65 -15.55
CA ARG A 237 -10.47 3.38 -16.55
C ARG A 237 -10.38 4.48 -17.60
N LEU A 238 -11.53 5.00 -18.04
CA LEU A 238 -11.56 6.04 -19.06
C LEU A 238 -10.97 7.36 -18.53
N ALA A 239 -11.20 7.66 -17.24
CA ALA A 239 -10.56 8.79 -16.58
C ALA A 239 -9.04 8.63 -16.56
N ASN A 240 -8.53 7.44 -16.18
CA ASN A 240 -7.08 7.18 -16.21
C ASN A 240 -6.50 7.32 -17.64
N ILE A 241 -7.16 6.80 -18.67
CA ILE A 241 -6.70 6.94 -20.06
C ILE A 241 -6.61 8.43 -20.44
N LYS A 242 -7.57 9.24 -20.05
CA LYS A 242 -7.59 10.69 -20.28
C LYS A 242 -6.44 11.38 -19.55
N GLU A 243 -6.23 11.09 -18.27
CA GLU A 243 -5.13 11.66 -17.49
C GLU A 243 -3.74 11.34 -18.08
N LEU A 244 -3.62 10.24 -18.83
CA LEU A 244 -2.39 9.84 -19.49
C LEU A 244 -2.26 10.33 -20.95
N GLY A 245 -3.20 11.16 -21.43
CA GLY A 245 -3.19 11.71 -22.78
C GLY A 245 -3.72 10.76 -23.85
N GLY A 246 -4.43 9.70 -23.45
CA GLY A 246 -5.00 8.72 -24.38
C GLY A 246 -6.27 9.20 -25.05
N THR A 247 -6.59 8.58 -26.17
CA THR A 247 -7.80 8.86 -26.94
C THR A 247 -8.95 8.01 -26.45
N VAL A 248 -10.10 8.63 -26.16
CA VAL A 248 -11.34 7.97 -25.83
C VAL A 248 -12.38 8.25 -26.91
N GLY A 249 -12.76 7.21 -27.68
CA GLY A 249 -13.55 7.38 -28.90
C GLY A 249 -12.73 8.11 -29.97
N ASN A 250 -13.31 9.13 -30.61
CA ASN A 250 -12.67 9.95 -31.65
C ASN A 250 -12.08 11.28 -31.09
N LYS A 251 -12.03 11.44 -29.77
CA LYS A 251 -11.59 12.68 -29.12
C LYS A 251 -10.23 12.49 -28.48
N LYS A 252 -9.21 13.16 -29.02
CA LYS A 252 -7.93 13.36 -28.34
C LYS A 252 -8.15 14.36 -27.20
N MET A 253 -7.57 14.10 -26.05
CA MET A 253 -7.69 14.98 -24.89
C MET A 253 -6.74 16.18 -25.02
N ASP A 254 -7.08 17.27 -24.32
CA ASP A 254 -6.29 18.49 -24.23
C ASP A 254 -4.94 18.19 -23.55
N ASP A 255 -3.84 18.59 -24.17
CA ASP A 255 -2.48 18.24 -23.73
C ASP A 255 -2.02 18.97 -22.44
N THR A 256 -2.86 19.82 -21.84
CA THR A 256 -2.46 20.74 -20.77
C THR A 256 -2.32 20.11 -19.39
N SER A 257 -2.85 18.90 -19.17
CA SER A 257 -2.86 18.24 -17.85
C SER A 257 -2.52 16.74 -17.90
N ILE A 258 -1.66 16.35 -18.86
CA ILE A 258 -1.23 14.96 -18.97
C ILE A 258 -0.29 14.64 -17.79
N ALA A 259 -0.58 13.54 -17.10
CA ALA A 259 0.20 13.10 -15.95
C ALA A 259 1.57 12.56 -16.37
N GLN A 260 2.63 13.13 -15.82
CA GLN A 260 4.02 12.67 -16.00
C GLN A 260 4.37 11.55 -15.01
N ILE A 261 3.71 11.50 -13.85
CA ILE A 261 3.94 10.47 -12.84
C ILE A 261 2.67 9.65 -12.62
N ILE A 262 2.81 8.35 -12.77
CA ILE A 262 1.73 7.38 -12.55
C ILE A 262 1.97 6.67 -11.23
N ILE A 263 1.03 6.77 -10.30
CA ILE A 263 1.00 5.97 -9.08
C ILE A 263 -0.06 4.87 -9.27
N ALA A 264 0.39 3.61 -9.31
CA ALA A 264 -0.44 2.51 -9.80
C ALA A 264 -0.43 1.27 -8.90
N THR A 265 -1.47 0.43 -9.12
CA THR A 265 -1.44 -0.99 -8.69
C THR A 265 -1.28 -1.91 -9.90
N PRO A 266 -0.65 -3.11 -9.74
CA PRO A 266 -0.27 -3.97 -10.87
C PRO A 266 -1.41 -4.29 -11.83
N GLY A 267 -2.54 -4.76 -11.32
CA GLY A 267 -3.66 -5.17 -12.16
C GLY A 267 -4.19 -4.05 -13.06
N ARG A 268 -4.33 -2.82 -12.54
CA ARG A 268 -4.80 -1.68 -13.35
C ARG A 268 -3.73 -1.21 -14.33
N LEU A 269 -2.47 -1.16 -13.94
CA LEU A 269 -1.39 -0.78 -14.85
C LEU A 269 -1.28 -1.75 -16.03
N LYS A 270 -1.33 -3.07 -15.75
CA LYS A 270 -1.38 -4.12 -16.76
C LYS A 270 -2.55 -3.95 -17.74
N ASP A 271 -3.76 -3.63 -17.21
CA ASP A 271 -4.96 -3.38 -18.05
C ASP A 271 -4.75 -2.17 -19.00
N LEU A 272 -4.14 -1.09 -18.52
CA LEU A 272 -3.85 0.08 -19.35
C LEU A 272 -2.74 -0.18 -20.37
N LEU A 273 -1.68 -0.86 -19.99
CA LEU A 273 -0.59 -1.28 -20.91
C LEU A 273 -1.10 -2.18 -22.04
N ALA A 274 -2.05 -3.07 -21.74
CA ALA A 274 -2.68 -3.91 -22.76
C ALA A 274 -3.59 -3.12 -23.71
N TYR A 275 -4.22 -2.07 -23.21
CA TYR A 275 -5.19 -1.27 -23.97
C TYR A 275 -4.51 -0.18 -24.84
N ASN A 276 -3.59 0.60 -24.27
CA ASN A 276 -2.88 1.70 -24.93
C ASN A 276 -1.37 1.68 -24.61
N PRO A 277 -0.60 0.75 -25.17
CA PRO A 277 0.83 0.63 -24.84
C PRO A 277 1.66 1.85 -25.22
N GLU A 278 1.24 2.61 -26.25
CA GLU A 278 1.92 3.81 -26.73
C GLU A 278 1.93 4.98 -25.71
N LEU A 279 1.03 4.98 -24.71
CA LEU A 279 1.02 5.97 -23.64
C LEU A 279 2.25 5.87 -22.73
N PHE A 280 2.95 4.75 -22.78
CA PHE A 280 4.07 4.43 -21.88
C PHE A 280 5.43 4.49 -22.60
N ASP A 281 5.49 5.01 -23.81
CA ASP A 281 6.74 5.07 -24.60
C ASP A 281 7.81 5.97 -24.00
N HIS A 282 7.41 6.97 -23.20
CA HIS A 282 8.30 7.90 -22.54
C HIS A 282 8.67 7.52 -21.10
N ILE A 283 8.25 6.33 -20.62
CA ILE A 283 8.61 5.87 -19.30
C ILE A 283 10.11 5.60 -19.24
N LYS A 284 10.77 6.29 -18.31
CA LYS A 284 12.21 6.17 -18.05
C LYS A 284 12.55 5.67 -16.65
N LEU A 285 11.56 5.64 -15.75
CA LEU A 285 11.73 5.18 -14.37
C LEU A 285 10.53 4.32 -13.92
N LEU A 286 10.81 3.13 -13.42
CA LEU A 286 9.86 2.28 -12.72
C LEU A 286 10.34 2.08 -11.28
N ILE A 287 9.53 2.53 -10.33
CA ILE A 287 9.75 2.30 -8.90
C ILE A 287 8.75 1.24 -8.44
N VAL A 288 9.23 0.23 -7.74
CA VAL A 288 8.43 -0.86 -7.19
C VAL A 288 8.54 -0.81 -5.68
N ASP A 289 7.50 -0.35 -5.01
CA ASP A 289 7.43 -0.29 -3.55
C ASP A 289 6.84 -1.58 -2.97
N GLU A 290 7.35 -2.00 -1.80
CA GLU A 290 7.03 -3.26 -1.14
C GLU A 290 7.09 -4.45 -2.13
N CYS A 291 8.23 -4.57 -2.85
CA CYS A 291 8.40 -5.58 -3.89
C CYS A 291 8.33 -7.03 -3.35
N ASP A 292 8.63 -7.25 -2.07
CA ASP A 292 8.42 -8.52 -1.39
C ASP A 292 6.95 -8.95 -1.40
N GLU A 293 6.00 -8.01 -1.31
CA GLU A 293 4.58 -8.30 -1.46
C GLU A 293 4.17 -8.60 -2.89
N LEU A 294 4.73 -7.85 -3.85
CA LEU A 294 4.41 -8.01 -5.27
C LEU A 294 4.96 -9.32 -5.86
N LEU A 295 5.79 -10.06 -5.11
CA LEU A 295 6.27 -11.37 -5.49
C LEU A 295 5.40 -12.53 -4.98
N HIS A 296 4.41 -12.26 -4.13
CA HIS A 296 3.48 -13.28 -3.67
C HIS A 296 2.32 -13.50 -4.65
N GLY A 297 2.01 -14.78 -4.90
CA GLY A 297 0.82 -15.19 -5.67
C GLY A 297 0.82 -14.71 -7.13
N THR A 298 -0.31 -14.16 -7.57
CA THR A 298 -0.53 -13.74 -8.97
C THR A 298 0.23 -12.47 -9.37
N PHE A 299 0.64 -11.66 -8.41
CA PHE A 299 1.32 -10.37 -8.68
C PHE A 299 2.70 -10.55 -9.33
N LYS A 300 3.39 -11.67 -9.08
CA LYS A 300 4.66 -12.00 -9.70
C LYS A 300 4.58 -12.04 -11.23
N GLU A 301 3.59 -12.72 -11.77
CA GLU A 301 3.36 -12.77 -13.22
C GLU A 301 2.85 -11.42 -13.78
N GLU A 302 2.08 -10.68 -13.00
CA GLU A 302 1.65 -9.34 -13.40
C GLU A 302 2.84 -8.38 -13.49
N LEU A 303 3.76 -8.42 -12.53
CA LEU A 303 4.97 -7.59 -12.54
C LEU A 303 5.87 -7.90 -13.74
N LYS A 304 6.09 -9.19 -14.05
CA LYS A 304 6.83 -9.59 -15.26
C LYS A 304 6.19 -9.04 -16.54
N ASN A 305 4.86 -9.18 -16.68
CA ASN A 305 4.13 -8.68 -17.83
C ASN A 305 4.24 -7.15 -17.96
N ILE A 306 4.19 -6.43 -16.83
CA ILE A 306 4.37 -4.97 -16.79
C ILE A 306 5.76 -4.60 -17.27
N ILE A 307 6.81 -5.20 -16.71
CA ILE A 307 8.21 -4.90 -17.07
C ILE A 307 8.47 -5.23 -18.55
N GLY A 308 7.95 -6.35 -19.04
CA GLY A 308 8.10 -6.74 -20.45
C GLY A 308 7.35 -5.85 -21.44
N ALA A 309 6.33 -5.11 -21.01
CA ALA A 309 5.55 -4.20 -21.84
C ALA A 309 6.08 -2.75 -21.85
N LEU A 310 6.94 -2.39 -20.90
CA LEU A 310 7.56 -1.08 -20.77
C LEU A 310 8.88 -0.97 -21.59
N PRO A 311 9.37 0.25 -21.85
CA PRO A 311 10.63 0.45 -22.57
C PRO A 311 11.82 -0.27 -21.92
N SER A 312 12.72 -0.85 -22.72
CA SER A 312 13.90 -1.59 -22.23
C SER A 312 14.93 -0.71 -21.52
N GLU A 313 15.01 0.55 -21.93
CA GLU A 313 15.99 1.52 -21.42
C GLU A 313 15.57 2.16 -20.08
N MET A 314 14.32 1.91 -19.62
CA MET A 314 13.89 2.47 -18.35
C MET A 314 14.73 1.91 -17.20
N LYS A 315 14.96 2.74 -16.19
CA LYS A 315 15.59 2.33 -14.93
C LYS A 315 14.58 1.77 -13.95
N ILE A 316 15.00 0.76 -13.21
CA ILE A 316 14.13 0.08 -12.23
C ILE A 316 14.73 0.25 -10.84
N CYS A 317 13.88 0.68 -9.88
CA CYS A 317 14.24 0.82 -8.48
C CYS A 317 13.31 -0.05 -7.63
N LEU A 318 13.88 -1.00 -6.91
CA LEU A 318 13.14 -1.90 -6.02
C LEU A 318 13.31 -1.45 -4.57
N PHE A 319 12.19 -1.26 -3.88
CA PHE A 319 12.13 -0.96 -2.46
C PHE A 319 11.38 -2.09 -1.73
N SER A 320 11.98 -2.60 -0.65
CA SER A 320 11.39 -3.68 0.14
C SER A 320 11.63 -3.46 1.62
N ALA A 321 10.73 -3.99 2.46
CA ALA A 321 10.99 -4.09 3.89
C ALA A 321 11.81 -5.33 4.21
N THR A 322 11.68 -6.39 3.41
CA THR A 322 12.35 -7.67 3.61
C THR A 322 13.01 -8.14 2.32
N LEU A 323 14.17 -8.77 2.44
CA LEU A 323 14.86 -9.42 1.33
C LEU A 323 14.80 -10.93 1.54
N ASN A 324 13.81 -11.56 0.93
CA ASN A 324 13.76 -13.01 0.81
C ASN A 324 14.43 -13.45 -0.49
N THR A 325 14.60 -14.76 -0.66
CA THR A 325 15.21 -15.35 -1.86
C THR A 325 14.49 -14.95 -3.16
N ASP A 326 13.17 -14.76 -3.12
CA ASP A 326 12.39 -14.35 -4.28
C ASP A 326 12.67 -12.91 -4.71
N VAL A 327 12.82 -11.98 -3.74
CA VAL A 327 13.18 -10.57 -4.02
C VAL A 327 14.56 -10.48 -4.64
N VAL A 328 15.51 -11.22 -4.07
CA VAL A 328 16.89 -11.25 -4.57
C VAL A 328 16.94 -11.83 -5.97
N ALA A 329 16.31 -12.98 -6.20
CA ALA A 329 16.24 -13.62 -7.51
C ALA A 329 15.57 -12.71 -8.55
N LEU A 330 14.51 -11.98 -8.18
CA LEU A 330 13.90 -11.01 -9.08
C LEU A 330 14.86 -9.87 -9.41
N ALA A 331 15.51 -9.30 -8.38
CA ALA A 331 16.43 -8.18 -8.56
C ALA A 331 17.55 -8.54 -9.53
N ASP A 332 18.17 -9.71 -9.37
CA ASP A 332 19.25 -10.17 -10.26
C ASP A 332 18.79 -10.40 -11.72
N ILE A 333 17.49 -10.67 -11.91
CA ILE A 333 16.93 -10.88 -13.24
C ILE A 333 16.58 -9.55 -13.93
N ILE A 334 15.96 -8.62 -13.19
CA ILE A 334 15.38 -7.41 -13.82
C ILE A 334 16.29 -6.19 -13.74
N LEU A 335 17.24 -6.16 -12.79
CA LEU A 335 18.15 -5.03 -12.60
C LEU A 335 19.49 -5.28 -13.31
N GLN A 336 20.08 -4.22 -13.84
CA GLN A 336 21.37 -4.26 -14.48
C GLN A 336 22.41 -3.59 -13.57
N ASN A 337 23.24 -4.38 -12.90
CA ASN A 337 24.28 -3.90 -11.99
C ASN A 337 23.72 -2.89 -10.95
N PRO A 338 22.74 -3.29 -10.13
CA PRO A 338 22.05 -2.37 -9.23
C PRO A 338 22.95 -1.93 -8.09
N ILE A 339 22.75 -0.71 -7.64
CA ILE A 339 23.22 -0.26 -6.33
C ILE A 339 22.40 -0.98 -5.24
N LYS A 340 23.10 -1.61 -4.32
CA LYS A 340 22.48 -2.32 -3.20
C LYS A 340 22.60 -1.48 -1.92
N ILE A 341 21.47 -1.19 -1.29
CA ILE A 341 21.38 -0.49 0.00
C ILE A 341 20.62 -1.41 0.95
N LEU A 342 21.32 -2.12 1.82
CA LEU A 342 20.79 -3.19 2.63
C LEU A 342 20.91 -2.85 4.11
N ILE A 343 19.95 -3.29 4.92
CA ILE A 343 20.03 -3.20 6.38
C ILE A 343 20.58 -4.53 6.90
N LYS A 344 21.51 -4.48 7.85
CA LYS A 344 22.04 -5.70 8.51
C LYS A 344 20.92 -6.58 9.06
N LYS A 345 21.02 -7.89 8.80
CA LYS A 345 20.03 -8.88 9.30
C LYS A 345 19.82 -8.82 10.81
N GLU A 346 20.88 -8.50 11.57
CA GLU A 346 20.82 -8.37 13.03
C GLU A 346 19.96 -7.19 13.50
N ARG A 347 19.61 -6.27 12.60
CA ARG A 347 18.86 -5.05 12.92
C ARG A 347 17.59 -4.84 12.06
N ILE A 348 17.16 -5.87 11.34
CA ILE A 348 15.83 -5.89 10.70
C ILE A 348 14.72 -5.81 11.76
N THR A 349 15.05 -6.19 13.00
CA THR A 349 14.21 -5.95 14.16
C THR A 349 14.12 -4.46 14.39
N LEU A 350 12.93 -3.96 14.28
CA LEU A 350 12.57 -2.56 14.50
C LEU A 350 13.15 -2.09 15.84
N ASN A 351 14.35 -1.49 15.81
CA ASN A 351 14.96 -0.87 16.98
C ASN A 351 13.96 0.15 17.53
N GLY A 352 13.52 -0.07 18.76
CA GLY A 352 12.46 0.73 19.38
C GLY A 352 11.13 0.01 19.55
N ILE A 353 10.93 -1.20 18.98
CA ILE A 353 9.74 -2.02 19.27
C ILE A 353 10.11 -3.15 20.23
N LYS A 354 9.60 -3.07 21.44
CA LYS A 354 9.70 -4.15 22.41
C LYS A 354 8.73 -5.26 22.00
N GLN A 355 9.27 -6.47 21.80
CA GLN A 355 8.49 -7.62 21.36
C GLN A 355 8.28 -8.55 22.54
N THR A 356 7.01 -8.80 22.87
CA THR A 356 6.66 -9.59 24.05
C THR A 356 5.63 -10.65 23.72
N PHE A 357 5.46 -11.63 24.59
CA PHE A 357 4.39 -12.62 24.48
C PHE A 357 3.67 -12.84 25.81
N VAL A 358 2.42 -13.25 25.70
CA VAL A 358 1.59 -13.76 26.79
C VAL A 358 1.25 -15.21 26.47
N LYS A 359 1.59 -16.10 27.39
CA LYS A 359 1.21 -17.51 27.24
C LYS A 359 -0.27 -17.68 27.58
N ILE A 360 -1.03 -18.21 26.63
CA ILE A 360 -2.45 -18.46 26.70
C ILE A 360 -2.69 -19.98 26.75
N THR A 361 -3.39 -20.47 27.75
CA THR A 361 -3.66 -21.91 27.90
C THR A 361 -4.83 -22.32 27.02
N HIS A 362 -5.92 -21.52 27.01
CA HIS A 362 -7.10 -21.80 26.20
C HIS A 362 -7.40 -20.62 25.25
N PRO A 363 -7.85 -20.89 24.02
CA PRO A 363 -8.15 -19.83 23.06
C PRO A 363 -9.13 -18.77 23.58
N ASP A 364 -10.07 -19.14 24.46
CA ASP A 364 -11.03 -18.23 25.05
C ASP A 364 -10.40 -17.20 26.01
N GLU A 365 -9.23 -17.50 26.58
CA GLU A 365 -8.48 -16.56 27.41
C GLU A 365 -7.91 -15.39 26.62
N LYS A 366 -7.71 -15.55 25.30
CA LYS A 366 -7.24 -14.46 24.42
C LYS A 366 -8.20 -13.27 24.45
N ILE A 367 -9.50 -13.52 24.48
CA ILE A 367 -10.46 -12.42 24.50
C ILE A 367 -10.53 -11.76 25.86
N ALA A 368 -10.48 -12.53 26.96
CA ALA A 368 -10.43 -11.98 28.30
C ALA A 368 -9.22 -11.04 28.46
N PHE A 369 -8.03 -11.49 28.02
CA PHE A 369 -6.84 -10.65 27.98
C PHE A 369 -7.05 -9.36 27.20
N LEU A 370 -7.68 -9.43 26.01
CA LEU A 370 -7.93 -8.24 25.19
C LEU A 370 -8.93 -7.28 25.86
N MET A 371 -9.93 -7.80 26.55
CA MET A 371 -10.87 -6.98 27.34
C MET A 371 -10.15 -6.25 28.48
N ASP A 372 -9.28 -6.94 29.22
CA ASP A 372 -8.46 -6.34 30.27
C ASP A 372 -7.57 -5.24 29.71
N MET A 373 -6.96 -5.46 28.54
CA MET A 373 -6.17 -4.46 27.85
C MET A 373 -7.01 -3.23 27.44
N LEU A 374 -8.22 -3.43 26.92
CA LEU A 374 -9.14 -2.34 26.58
C LEU A 374 -9.59 -1.53 27.79
N ALA A 375 -9.79 -2.19 28.94
CA ALA A 375 -10.22 -1.57 30.17
C ALA A 375 -9.09 -0.80 30.89
N THR A 376 -7.88 -1.35 30.89
CA THR A 376 -6.77 -0.86 31.74
C THR A 376 -5.79 0.06 31.04
N LEU A 377 -5.62 -0.07 29.70
CA LEU A 377 -4.61 0.70 29.01
C LEU A 377 -4.99 2.18 28.83
N PRO A 378 -4.10 3.10 29.22
CA PRO A 378 -4.31 4.54 29.04
C PRO A 378 -4.08 5.01 27.59
N ILE A 379 -3.77 4.09 26.65
CA ILE A 379 -3.50 4.41 25.27
C ILE A 379 -4.75 4.78 24.49
N GLN A 380 -4.58 5.68 23.52
CA GLN A 380 -5.68 6.15 22.70
C GLN A 380 -6.15 5.10 21.69
N GLN A 381 -5.21 4.49 20.96
CA GLN A 381 -5.53 3.55 19.89
C GLN A 381 -4.47 2.46 19.73
N PHE A 382 -4.90 1.25 19.32
CA PHE A 382 -4.04 0.13 18.97
C PHE A 382 -4.67 -0.77 17.91
N ILE A 383 -3.85 -1.64 17.31
CA ILE A 383 -4.31 -2.63 16.32
C ILE A 383 -4.21 -4.03 16.89
N VAL A 384 -5.20 -4.85 16.55
CA VAL A 384 -5.24 -6.29 16.82
C VAL A 384 -5.23 -7.06 15.51
N TYR A 385 -4.24 -7.91 15.32
CA TYR A 385 -4.14 -8.75 14.13
C TYR A 385 -4.68 -10.15 14.36
N VAL A 386 -5.52 -10.59 13.41
CA VAL A 386 -6.11 -11.93 13.35
C VAL A 386 -5.88 -12.56 11.98
N ASN A 387 -5.85 -13.90 11.90
CA ASN A 387 -5.54 -14.60 10.65
C ASN A 387 -6.75 -14.83 9.74
N SER A 388 -7.97 -14.64 10.23
CA SER A 388 -9.18 -14.88 9.44
C SER A 388 -10.24 -13.80 9.61
N LYS A 389 -11.05 -13.60 8.56
CA LYS A 389 -12.21 -12.70 8.60
C LYS A 389 -13.24 -13.13 9.63
N GLU A 390 -13.36 -14.44 9.79
CA GLU A 390 -14.30 -15.01 10.76
C GLU A 390 -13.86 -14.72 12.20
N ASN A 391 -12.55 -14.85 12.51
CA ASN A 391 -12.01 -14.46 13.80
C ASN A 391 -12.22 -12.95 14.04
N ALA A 392 -12.01 -12.12 13.01
CA ALA A 392 -12.24 -10.67 13.12
C ALA A 392 -13.71 -10.36 13.45
N ARG A 393 -14.66 -11.03 12.79
CA ARG A 393 -16.10 -10.87 13.02
C ARG A 393 -16.48 -11.30 14.44
N ARG A 394 -16.09 -12.50 14.85
CA ARG A 394 -16.38 -13.04 16.20
C ARG A 394 -15.81 -12.15 17.29
N LEU A 395 -14.56 -11.73 17.14
CA LEU A 395 -13.91 -10.86 18.11
C LEU A 395 -14.61 -9.51 18.22
N LYS A 396 -15.00 -8.91 17.09
CA LYS A 396 -15.81 -7.70 17.07
C LYS A 396 -17.12 -7.87 17.82
N GLU A 397 -17.91 -8.90 17.48
CA GLU A 397 -19.22 -9.16 18.10
C GLU A 397 -19.12 -9.37 19.62
N GLN A 398 -18.06 -10.04 20.09
CA GLN A 398 -17.85 -10.27 21.52
C GLN A 398 -17.48 -8.96 22.24
N LEU A 399 -16.61 -8.14 21.67
CA LEU A 399 -16.21 -6.86 22.26
C LEU A 399 -17.35 -5.83 22.24
N GLU A 400 -18.17 -5.80 21.19
CA GLU A 400 -19.34 -4.93 21.10
C GLU A 400 -20.43 -5.30 22.11
N LYS A 401 -20.60 -6.58 22.45
CA LYS A 401 -21.50 -7.02 23.53
C LYS A 401 -21.10 -6.46 24.89
N GLU A 402 -19.82 -6.28 25.12
CA GLU A 402 -19.26 -5.67 26.33
C GLU A 402 -19.11 -4.14 26.20
N ASN A 403 -19.79 -3.52 25.21
CA ASN A 403 -19.85 -2.08 24.96
C ASN A 403 -18.50 -1.44 24.60
N TYR A 404 -17.53 -2.19 24.06
CA TYR A 404 -16.32 -1.62 23.53
C TYR A 404 -16.51 -1.12 22.09
N ALA A 405 -16.09 0.13 21.83
CA ALA A 405 -16.08 0.68 20.49
C ALA A 405 -14.89 0.10 19.71
N VAL A 406 -15.16 -0.79 18.76
CA VAL A 406 -14.15 -1.44 17.93
C VAL A 406 -14.50 -1.33 16.44
N MET A 407 -13.50 -1.27 15.61
CA MET A 407 -13.63 -1.31 14.15
C MET A 407 -12.96 -2.55 13.59
N THR A 408 -13.48 -3.08 12.49
CA THR A 408 -12.84 -4.19 11.76
C THR A 408 -12.57 -3.82 10.34
N ILE A 409 -11.42 -4.28 9.82
CA ILE A 409 -11.03 -4.09 8.44
C ILE A 409 -10.42 -5.36 7.86
N ASN A 410 -10.93 -5.80 6.71
CA ASN A 410 -10.49 -7.01 6.03
C ASN A 410 -10.85 -6.94 4.53
N SER A 411 -10.52 -7.98 3.77
CA SER A 411 -10.75 -8.02 2.32
C SER A 411 -12.24 -8.10 1.90
N SER A 412 -13.18 -8.31 2.83
CA SER A 412 -14.62 -8.27 2.52
C SER A 412 -15.14 -6.83 2.44
N ASN A 413 -14.46 -5.87 3.07
CA ASN A 413 -14.80 -4.47 2.93
C ASN A 413 -14.47 -3.97 1.53
N SER A 414 -15.38 -3.22 0.93
CA SER A 414 -15.11 -2.48 -0.30
C SER A 414 -13.98 -1.45 -0.09
N LYS A 415 -13.39 -0.95 -1.17
CA LYS A 415 -12.34 0.07 -1.08
C LYS A 415 -12.84 1.36 -0.41
N VAL A 416 -14.07 1.76 -0.70
CA VAL A 416 -14.70 2.95 -0.11
C VAL A 416 -14.88 2.76 1.40
N GLU A 417 -15.43 1.62 1.82
CA GLU A 417 -15.59 1.27 3.24
C GLU A 417 -14.25 1.23 3.96
N ARG A 418 -13.21 0.63 3.37
CA ARG A 418 -11.87 0.59 3.97
C ARG A 418 -11.30 1.99 4.18
N ALA A 419 -11.40 2.86 3.18
CA ALA A 419 -10.95 4.24 3.29
C ALA A 419 -11.73 5.01 4.39
N GLU A 420 -13.02 4.75 4.52
CA GLU A 420 -13.86 5.35 5.56
C GLU A 420 -13.50 4.82 6.97
N ILE A 421 -13.32 3.50 7.12
CA ILE A 421 -12.89 2.88 8.39
C ILE A 421 -11.55 3.48 8.85
N ILE A 422 -10.57 3.58 7.95
CA ILE A 422 -9.26 4.17 8.26
C ILE A 422 -9.40 5.63 8.66
N ARG A 423 -10.20 6.40 7.94
CA ARG A 423 -10.46 7.82 8.25
C ARG A 423 -11.11 7.98 9.62
N ASN A 424 -12.11 7.16 9.92
CA ASN A 424 -12.81 7.19 11.20
C ASN A 424 -11.89 6.74 12.34
N PHE A 425 -11.08 5.71 12.13
CA PHE A 425 -10.09 5.27 13.10
C PHE A 425 -9.07 6.39 13.39
N LYS A 426 -8.50 7.02 12.35
CA LYS A 426 -7.58 8.19 12.52
C LYS A 426 -8.20 9.35 13.31
N LYS A 427 -9.51 9.54 13.26
CA LYS A 427 -10.23 10.56 14.03
C LYS A 427 -10.56 10.13 15.48
N GLY A 428 -10.13 8.95 15.90
CA GLY A 428 -10.43 8.45 17.26
C GLY A 428 -11.79 7.78 17.40
N GLY A 429 -12.45 7.39 16.31
CA GLY A 429 -13.78 6.76 16.33
C GLY A 429 -13.83 5.38 17.00
N ALA A 430 -12.68 4.74 17.23
CA ALA A 430 -12.55 3.53 18.04
C ALA A 430 -11.17 3.47 18.69
N LYS A 431 -11.08 2.79 19.83
CA LYS A 431 -9.82 2.51 20.53
C LYS A 431 -9.07 1.33 19.90
N CYS A 432 -9.79 0.36 19.38
CA CYS A 432 -9.24 -0.87 18.81
C CYS A 432 -9.65 -1.04 17.34
N LEU A 433 -8.66 -1.30 16.47
CA LEU A 433 -8.87 -1.73 15.09
C LEU A 433 -8.47 -3.20 14.94
N ILE A 434 -9.43 -4.08 14.64
CA ILE A 434 -9.18 -5.49 14.36
C ILE A 434 -8.91 -5.63 12.84
N SER A 435 -7.78 -6.20 12.49
CA SER A 435 -7.33 -6.31 11.10
C SER A 435 -6.84 -7.71 10.74
N THR A 436 -7.06 -8.11 9.50
CA THR A 436 -6.31 -9.20 8.88
C THR A 436 -5.04 -8.63 8.21
N ASP A 437 -4.15 -9.52 7.70
CA ASP A 437 -2.89 -9.11 7.07
C ASP A 437 -3.05 -8.17 5.87
N LEU A 438 -4.25 -8.02 5.33
CA LEU A 438 -4.55 -7.06 4.27
C LEU A 438 -4.07 -5.64 4.62
N LEU A 439 -4.14 -5.27 5.90
CA LEU A 439 -3.72 -3.96 6.39
C LEU A 439 -2.38 -3.98 7.15
N ALA A 440 -1.74 -5.12 7.26
CA ALA A 440 -0.41 -5.18 7.87
C ALA A 440 0.59 -4.33 7.06
N ARG A 441 0.28 -4.08 5.79
CA ARG A 441 1.15 -3.39 4.83
C ARG A 441 0.51 -2.10 4.31
N GLY A 442 1.31 -1.06 4.14
CA GLY A 442 0.97 0.14 3.39
C GLY A 442 -0.07 1.10 3.97
N ILE A 443 -0.57 0.93 5.18
CA ILE A 443 -1.48 1.92 5.76
C ILE A 443 -0.74 2.80 6.73
N ASP A 444 -0.74 4.10 6.44
CA ASP A 444 -0.34 5.12 7.38
C ASP A 444 -1.45 5.30 8.41
N ILE A 445 -1.49 4.43 9.41
CA ILE A 445 -2.16 4.70 10.67
C ILE A 445 -1.13 5.42 11.52
N GLN A 446 -1.51 6.60 12.04
CA GLN A 446 -0.67 7.39 12.94
C GLN A 446 -0.02 6.48 13.98
N GLN A 447 1.18 6.84 14.38
CA GLN A 447 2.02 6.10 15.31
C GLN A 447 1.23 5.48 16.46
N LEU A 448 1.06 4.19 16.37
CA LEU A 448 0.48 3.43 17.46
C LEU A 448 1.59 3.07 18.44
N SER A 449 1.31 3.15 19.72
CA SER A 449 2.25 2.67 20.74
C SER A 449 2.17 1.16 20.95
N LEU A 450 1.07 0.53 20.53
CA LEU A 450 0.81 -0.90 20.76
C LEU A 450 0.24 -1.61 19.52
N VAL A 451 0.76 -2.81 19.25
CA VAL A 451 0.19 -3.81 18.36
C VAL A 451 0.01 -5.12 19.11
N ILE A 452 -1.15 -5.76 18.95
CA ILE A 452 -1.43 -7.09 19.51
C ILE A 452 -1.59 -8.09 18.37
N ASN A 453 -0.73 -9.10 18.31
CA ASN A 453 -0.93 -10.27 17.48
C ASN A 453 -1.83 -11.27 18.25
N TYR A 454 -3.15 -11.16 18.06
CA TYR A 454 -4.11 -12.10 18.61
C TYR A 454 -3.90 -13.50 18.04
N ASP A 455 -3.59 -13.57 16.74
CA ASP A 455 -3.07 -14.73 16.05
C ASP A 455 -1.70 -14.40 15.47
N LEU A 456 -0.67 -15.24 15.67
CA LEU A 456 0.59 -15.12 14.97
C LEU A 456 0.40 -15.31 13.46
N PRO A 457 1.21 -14.69 12.59
CA PRO A 457 1.13 -14.95 11.16
C PRO A 457 1.40 -16.41 10.86
N ARG A 458 0.90 -16.89 9.73
CA ARG A 458 1.14 -18.26 9.29
C ARG A 458 2.60 -18.46 8.89
N ALA A 459 3.09 -19.69 8.97
CA ALA A 459 4.47 -20.03 8.60
C ALA A 459 4.80 -19.72 7.12
N ASP A 460 3.81 -19.82 6.23
CA ASP A 460 3.93 -19.48 4.80
C ASP A 460 3.98 -17.96 4.53
N ASN A 461 3.59 -17.13 5.52
CA ASN A 461 3.63 -15.67 5.44
C ASN A 461 4.28 -15.04 6.68
N ILE A 462 5.41 -15.57 7.11
CA ILE A 462 6.09 -15.11 8.33
C ILE A 462 6.53 -13.65 8.24
N GLN A 463 6.77 -13.14 7.04
CA GLN A 463 7.13 -11.75 6.76
C GLN A 463 6.05 -10.77 7.23
N ALA A 464 4.79 -11.19 7.27
CA ALA A 464 3.71 -10.37 7.80
C ALA A 464 3.97 -9.91 9.25
N TYR A 465 4.76 -10.67 10.02
CA TYR A 465 5.13 -10.28 11.39
C TYR A 465 5.78 -8.90 11.44
N ILE A 466 6.81 -8.68 10.63
CA ILE A 466 7.53 -7.39 10.57
C ILE A 466 6.61 -6.27 10.12
N HIS A 467 5.75 -6.52 9.15
CA HIS A 467 4.79 -5.52 8.66
C HIS A 467 3.72 -5.16 9.69
N ARG A 468 3.27 -6.14 10.50
CA ARG A 468 2.32 -5.92 11.59
C ARG A 468 2.93 -5.06 12.70
N ILE A 469 4.05 -5.48 13.24
CA ILE A 469 4.71 -4.76 14.34
C ILE A 469 5.26 -3.40 13.89
N GLY A 470 5.62 -3.25 12.61
CA GLY A 470 6.05 -1.99 12.00
C GLY A 470 4.99 -0.89 11.96
N ARG A 471 3.79 -1.12 12.53
CA ARG A 471 2.80 -0.05 12.79
C ARG A 471 3.08 0.72 14.07
N THR A 472 4.03 0.27 14.88
CA THR A 472 4.49 0.94 16.10
C THR A 472 5.93 1.43 15.94
N GLY A 473 6.41 2.25 16.88
CA GLY A 473 7.83 2.58 16.99
C GLY A 473 8.41 3.43 15.87
N ARG A 474 7.63 4.29 15.22
CA ARG A 474 8.09 5.17 14.13
C ARG A 474 8.64 6.51 14.66
N TYR A 475 9.55 7.14 13.92
CA TYR A 475 10.14 8.46 14.20
C TYR A 475 10.76 8.55 15.61
N GLY A 476 11.53 7.52 16.01
CA GLY A 476 12.25 7.52 17.30
C GLY A 476 11.39 7.26 18.56
N LYS A 477 10.08 7.02 18.40
CA LYS A 477 9.21 6.62 19.51
C LYS A 477 9.29 5.13 19.78
N ARG A 478 9.21 4.74 21.05
CA ARG A 478 9.15 3.33 21.45
C ARG A 478 7.79 2.74 21.12
N GLY A 479 7.77 1.48 20.73
CA GLY A 479 6.57 0.71 20.46
C GLY A 479 6.55 -0.61 21.22
N LEU A 480 5.37 -1.15 21.46
CA LEU A 480 5.19 -2.45 22.08
C LEU A 480 4.41 -3.38 21.14
N SER A 481 4.91 -4.60 20.97
CA SER A 481 4.19 -5.69 20.33
C SER A 481 3.92 -6.80 21.35
N ILE A 482 2.65 -7.20 21.47
CA ILE A 482 2.22 -8.30 22.34
C ILE A 482 1.71 -9.44 21.48
N ASN A 483 2.27 -10.62 21.67
CA ASN A 483 1.89 -11.83 20.94
C ASN A 483 1.11 -12.77 21.89
N LEU A 484 -0.13 -13.13 21.57
CA LEU A 484 -0.94 -14.08 22.34
C LEU A 484 -0.64 -15.49 21.85
N ILE A 485 0.13 -16.24 22.61
CA ILE A 485 0.72 -17.51 22.20
C ILE A 485 0.10 -18.67 22.97
N THR A 486 -0.45 -19.63 22.23
CA THR A 486 -0.87 -20.94 22.73
C THR A 486 0.28 -21.96 22.58
N ASP A 487 0.10 -23.16 23.13
CA ASP A 487 1.08 -24.23 22.93
C ASP A 487 1.26 -24.62 21.46
N TYR A 488 0.24 -24.40 20.61
CA TYR A 488 0.30 -24.64 19.16
C TYR A 488 1.10 -23.57 18.40
N ASP A 489 1.32 -22.40 18.97
CA ASP A 489 1.99 -21.28 18.33
C ASP A 489 3.52 -21.26 18.58
N LYS A 490 4.04 -22.19 19.42
CA LYS A 490 5.47 -22.19 19.83
C LYS A 490 6.43 -22.33 18.65
N ASP A 491 6.11 -23.20 17.69
CA ASP A 491 6.98 -23.43 16.53
C ASP A 491 7.05 -22.17 15.65
N ILE A 492 5.92 -21.49 15.48
CA ILE A 492 5.86 -20.22 14.74
C ILE A 492 6.60 -19.12 15.49
N GLN A 493 6.45 -19.03 16.82
CA GLN A 493 7.21 -18.08 17.64
C GLN A 493 8.72 -18.29 17.50
N ASN A 494 9.17 -19.53 17.57
CA ASN A 494 10.58 -19.90 17.42
C ASN A 494 11.06 -19.54 16.00
N LEU A 495 10.26 -19.85 14.97
CA LEU A 495 10.57 -19.52 13.60
C LEU A 495 10.70 -18.00 13.40
N ILE A 496 9.81 -17.18 14.00
CA ILE A 496 9.90 -15.72 13.98
C ILE A 496 11.21 -15.26 14.62
N SER A 497 11.50 -15.75 15.84
CA SER A 497 12.71 -15.36 16.57
C SER A 497 13.99 -15.71 15.82
N LEU A 498 14.04 -16.87 15.17
CA LEU A 498 15.18 -17.31 14.35
C LEU A 498 15.32 -16.51 13.06
N THR A 499 14.19 -16.32 12.34
CA THR A 499 14.19 -15.65 11.03
C THR A 499 14.60 -14.19 11.15
N PHE A 500 14.07 -13.50 12.17
CA PHE A 500 14.32 -12.06 12.36
C PHE A 500 15.37 -11.77 13.42
N LYS A 501 16.01 -12.80 13.99
CA LYS A 501 17.03 -12.69 15.06
C LYS A 501 16.58 -11.77 16.20
N CYS A 502 15.30 -11.83 16.58
CA CYS A 502 14.72 -10.99 17.61
C CYS A 502 14.25 -11.81 18.82
N PRO A 503 14.63 -11.42 20.04
CA PRO A 503 14.09 -12.05 21.23
C PRO A 503 12.64 -11.58 21.45
N ILE A 504 11.72 -12.54 21.58
CA ILE A 504 10.35 -12.28 22.01
C ILE A 504 10.29 -12.69 23.49
N LEU A 505 10.20 -11.71 24.38
CA LEU A 505 10.30 -11.93 25.83
C LEU A 505 8.91 -12.05 26.47
N PRO A 506 8.78 -12.73 27.63
CA PRO A 506 7.52 -12.70 28.37
C PRO A 506 7.09 -11.26 28.69
N LEU A 507 5.79 -10.97 28.59
CA LEU A 507 5.24 -9.67 28.97
C LEU A 507 5.41 -9.47 30.47
N LYS A 508 5.97 -8.35 30.88
CA LYS A 508 6.14 -8.00 32.31
C LYS A 508 4.86 -7.35 32.82
N GLU A 509 4.61 -7.46 34.14
CA GLU A 509 3.44 -6.84 34.78
C GLU A 509 3.43 -5.30 34.65
N ASP A 510 4.59 -4.67 34.62
CA ASP A 510 4.75 -3.22 34.52
C ASP A 510 4.90 -2.71 33.08
N PHE A 511 4.50 -3.50 32.09
CA PHE A 511 4.66 -3.20 30.66
C PHE A 511 4.03 -1.86 30.23
N ILE A 512 3.10 -1.32 31.00
CA ILE A 512 2.47 -0.01 30.74
C ILE A 512 3.52 1.11 30.69
N LYS A 513 4.66 0.94 31.38
CA LYS A 513 5.79 1.89 31.33
C LYS A 513 6.55 1.84 30.00
N ASP A 514 6.33 0.82 29.18
CA ASP A 514 6.98 0.61 27.90
C ASP A 514 6.18 1.22 26.72
N ILE A 515 4.96 1.68 27.00
CA ILE A 515 4.02 2.31 26.06
C ILE A 515 4.06 3.83 26.20
#